data_32199c9f2030653ede18c2f689fcc620
#
_entry.id   32199c9f2030653ede18c2f689fcc620
#
_cell.length_a   1.000
_cell.length_b   1.000
_cell.length_c   1.000
_cell.angle_alpha   90.00
_cell.angle_beta   90.00
_cell.angle_gamma   90.00
#
_symmetry.space_group_name_H-M   'P 1'
#
loop_
_entity.id
_entity.type
_entity.pdbx_description
1 polymer ?
#
loop_
_entity_poly.entity_id
_entity_poly.type
_entity_poly.pdbx_seq_one_letter_code
_entity_poly.pdbx_strand_id
1 'polypeptide(L)'
;MFLQIHTLTSFAAALLNRDDAGLAKRIPFGNAERMRVSSQCLKKHWRDELHRVLDLPGGIRSRMFFEREVFPRAVTAGVDAAVAKKMTEALLKKLVQGGQDKTNPLRLNQPVLFGRPEADYFVRLIAECAKSGDDPVATLDARLKAENGNLRALMKAAGEDDLVSGIEGAMFGRFVTSDILARTDAAVHVAHAFTVHPLSTEVDFFTVVDDLKEAHEDAGAAHAGDMELGAGLFYGYVVVDVPLLVSNLCGCDAKDWASQPAETISDARNVLARLIDAIATVSPGAKLGSTAPYARAACVLLESGNGQPRTLANAYLKSLKLSGDPMQQAVDALGEHLAAIDAMYGCKEKRFVASTQNTAKLAGISAAPLTASVTAALDSLFGAD
;
A
#
# COMPACT_ATOMS: atom_id res chain seq x y z
N MET A 1 -12.78 7.62 -13.69
CA MET A 1 -11.55 8.46 -13.78
C MET A 1 -10.40 7.73 -13.08
N PHE A 2 -9.30 7.50 -13.81
CA PHE A 2 -8.15 6.78 -13.27
C PHE A 2 -6.89 7.63 -13.35
N LEU A 3 -6.00 7.43 -12.37
CA LEU A 3 -4.62 7.86 -12.42
C LEU A 3 -3.73 6.63 -12.53
N GLN A 4 -2.93 6.55 -13.57
CA GLN A 4 -1.94 5.49 -13.78
C GLN A 4 -0.54 6.06 -13.55
N ILE A 5 0.30 5.33 -12.82
CA ILE A 5 1.63 5.75 -12.42
C ILE A 5 2.61 4.66 -12.87
N HIS A 6 3.54 5.01 -13.74
CA HIS A 6 4.61 4.14 -14.21
C HIS A 6 5.95 4.68 -13.72
N THR A 7 6.80 3.81 -13.18
CA THR A 7 8.11 4.22 -12.66
C THR A 7 9.23 3.37 -13.20
N LEU A 8 10.40 3.98 -13.35
CA LEU A 8 11.68 3.29 -13.57
C LEU A 8 12.64 3.69 -12.46
N THR A 9 13.07 2.70 -11.66
CA THR A 9 13.95 2.92 -10.50
C THR A 9 15.10 1.93 -10.52
N SER A 10 16.33 2.42 -10.38
CA SER A 10 17.52 1.57 -10.31
C SER A 10 17.97 1.39 -8.87
N PHE A 11 18.27 0.15 -8.48
CA PHE A 11 18.86 -0.21 -7.21
C PHE A 11 20.20 -0.91 -7.44
N ALA A 12 21.21 -0.47 -6.68
CA ALA A 12 22.47 -1.18 -6.56
C ALA A 12 22.35 -2.31 -5.51
N ALA A 13 23.40 -3.06 -5.28
CA ALA A 13 23.51 -4.17 -4.34
C ALA A 13 22.57 -4.12 -3.12
N ALA A 14 21.37 -4.69 -3.26
CA ALA A 14 20.31 -4.61 -2.24
C ALA A 14 19.48 -5.89 -2.18
N LEU A 15 18.93 -6.20 -1.02
CA LEU A 15 17.93 -7.25 -0.86
C LEU A 15 16.55 -6.60 -0.66
N LEU A 16 15.91 -6.23 -1.77
CA LEU A 16 14.66 -5.46 -1.76
C LEU A 16 13.47 -6.28 -1.24
N ASN A 17 13.36 -7.55 -1.66
CA ASN A 17 12.28 -8.44 -1.25
C ASN A 17 12.72 -9.90 -1.38
N ARG A 18 12.70 -10.61 -0.26
CA ARG A 18 13.15 -12.01 -0.18
C ARG A 18 11.97 -12.98 -0.14
N ASP A 19 12.23 -14.21 -0.56
CA ASP A 19 11.37 -15.37 -0.38
C ASP A 19 11.59 -16.06 0.99
N ASP A 20 10.96 -17.22 1.18
CA ASP A 20 11.06 -17.97 2.43
C ASP A 20 12.43 -18.65 2.62
N ALA A 21 13.19 -18.83 1.53
CA ALA A 21 14.56 -19.33 1.57
C ALA A 21 15.60 -18.20 1.80
N GLY A 22 15.13 -16.94 1.90
CA GLY A 22 16.03 -15.79 2.08
C GLY A 22 16.57 -15.19 0.79
N LEU A 23 16.25 -15.76 -0.37
CA LEU A 23 16.71 -15.33 -1.68
C LEU A 23 15.87 -14.18 -2.24
N ALA A 24 16.43 -13.42 -3.17
CA ALA A 24 15.68 -12.39 -3.89
C ALA A 24 14.51 -13.00 -4.65
N LYS A 25 13.31 -12.41 -4.49
CA LYS A 25 12.11 -12.90 -5.19
C LYS A 25 12.24 -12.74 -6.69
N ARG A 26 11.83 -13.76 -7.42
CA ARG A 26 11.96 -13.88 -8.89
C ARG A 26 10.62 -14.19 -9.54
N ILE A 27 10.55 -13.95 -10.86
CA ILE A 27 9.44 -14.31 -11.72
C ILE A 27 9.93 -14.50 -13.16
N PRO A 28 9.52 -15.54 -13.88
CA PRO A 28 9.71 -15.61 -15.33
C PRO A 28 8.80 -14.57 -16.01
N PHE A 29 9.37 -13.72 -16.85
CA PHE A 29 8.60 -12.77 -17.63
C PHE A 29 9.26 -12.52 -19.00
N GLY A 30 8.49 -12.78 -20.07
CA GLY A 30 8.99 -12.73 -21.43
C GLY A 30 10.09 -13.78 -21.65
N ASN A 31 11.27 -13.32 -22.09
CA ASN A 31 12.39 -14.18 -22.46
C ASN A 31 13.42 -14.41 -21.34
N ALA A 32 13.16 -13.98 -20.10
CA ALA A 32 14.14 -14.12 -19.01
C ALA A 32 13.48 -14.20 -17.63
N GLU A 33 14.19 -14.78 -16.67
CA GLU A 33 13.88 -14.64 -15.25
C GLU A 33 14.23 -13.22 -14.79
N ARG A 34 13.36 -12.64 -13.96
CA ARG A 34 13.47 -11.26 -13.46
C ARG A 34 13.46 -11.26 -11.94
N MET A 35 14.21 -10.35 -11.34
CA MET A 35 13.99 -10.00 -9.93
C MET A 35 12.69 -9.25 -9.80
N ARG A 36 11.95 -9.49 -8.71
CA ARG A 36 10.69 -8.77 -8.45
C ARG A 36 10.57 -8.27 -7.02
N VAL A 37 9.82 -7.19 -6.86
CA VAL A 37 9.34 -6.71 -5.56
C VAL A 37 7.82 -6.90 -5.54
N SER A 38 7.31 -7.57 -4.51
CA SER A 38 5.88 -7.83 -4.40
C SER A 38 5.10 -6.56 -4.06
N SER A 39 3.86 -6.49 -4.56
CA SER A 39 2.96 -5.38 -4.26
C SER A 39 2.73 -5.19 -2.76
N GLN A 40 2.74 -6.28 -1.97
CA GLN A 40 2.60 -6.22 -0.52
C GLN A 40 3.81 -5.53 0.14
N CYS A 41 5.02 -5.80 -0.37
CA CYS A 41 6.25 -5.16 0.10
C CYS A 41 6.21 -3.66 -0.20
N LEU A 42 5.88 -3.26 -1.44
CA LEU A 42 5.74 -1.86 -1.84
C LEU A 42 4.69 -1.13 -0.99
N LYS A 43 3.47 -1.68 -0.91
CA LYS A 43 2.38 -1.10 -0.12
C LYS A 43 2.75 -0.89 1.35
N LYS A 44 3.54 -1.81 1.94
CA LYS A 44 3.97 -1.68 3.34
C LYS A 44 4.85 -0.45 3.54
N HIS A 45 5.86 -0.26 2.69
CA HIS A 45 6.79 0.87 2.82
C HIS A 45 6.10 2.21 2.53
N TRP A 46 5.24 2.26 1.50
CA TRP A 46 4.45 3.48 1.21
C TRP A 46 3.48 3.82 2.32
N ARG A 47 2.83 2.82 2.92
CA ARG A 47 1.96 3.03 4.08
C ARG A 47 2.70 3.62 5.27
N ASP A 48 3.88 3.09 5.59
CA ASP A 48 4.68 3.59 6.71
C ASP A 48 5.09 5.07 6.47
N GLU A 49 5.42 5.43 5.24
CA GLU A 49 5.72 6.82 4.88
C GLU A 49 4.48 7.71 4.93
N LEU A 50 3.36 7.27 4.39
CA LEU A 50 2.11 8.03 4.41
C LEU A 50 1.63 8.33 5.83
N HIS A 51 1.79 7.38 6.77
CA HIS A 51 1.53 7.61 8.19
C HIS A 51 2.43 8.71 8.80
N ARG A 52 3.64 8.86 8.28
CA ARG A 52 4.59 9.86 8.77
C ARG A 52 4.29 11.27 8.25
N VAL A 53 3.73 11.39 7.04
CA VAL A 53 3.58 12.67 6.33
C VAL A 53 2.15 13.18 6.24
N LEU A 54 1.15 12.34 6.52
CA LEU A 54 -0.26 12.72 6.51
C LEU A 54 -0.80 12.76 7.94
N ASP A 55 -1.49 13.84 8.27
CA ASP A 55 -2.24 13.97 9.52
C ASP A 55 -3.70 13.49 9.30
N LEU A 56 -3.83 12.21 8.97
CA LEU A 56 -5.11 11.55 8.76
C LEU A 56 -5.19 10.27 9.59
N PRO A 57 -6.39 9.87 10.03
CA PRO A 57 -6.57 8.64 10.80
C PRO A 57 -6.02 7.42 10.06
N GLY A 58 -5.06 6.77 10.70
CA GLY A 58 -4.45 5.56 10.16
C GLY A 58 -5.20 4.28 10.50
N GLY A 59 -4.77 3.19 9.88
CA GLY A 59 -5.23 1.83 10.14
C GLY A 59 -4.18 0.97 10.82
N ILE A 60 -4.64 0.01 11.61
CA ILE A 60 -3.83 -0.95 12.33
C ILE A 60 -4.05 -2.34 11.73
N ARG A 61 -3.01 -2.92 11.12
CA ARG A 61 -3.04 -4.30 10.63
C ARG A 61 -2.45 -5.24 11.67
N SER A 62 -3.30 -5.91 12.43
CA SER A 62 -2.86 -6.77 13.52
C SER A 62 -3.79 -7.96 13.76
N ARG A 63 -3.24 -9.06 14.30
CA ARG A 63 -4.00 -10.15 14.91
C ARG A 63 -4.53 -9.76 16.29
N MET A 64 -3.87 -8.80 16.94
CA MET A 64 -4.09 -8.41 18.34
C MET A 64 -4.94 -7.13 18.47
N PHE A 65 -5.62 -6.71 17.38
CA PHE A 65 -6.39 -5.46 17.39
C PHE A 65 -7.44 -5.40 18.51
N PHE A 66 -8.27 -6.42 18.64
CA PHE A 66 -9.29 -6.46 19.69
C PHE A 66 -8.69 -6.61 21.09
N GLU A 67 -7.62 -7.38 21.24
CA GLU A 67 -6.93 -7.60 22.52
C GLU A 67 -6.22 -6.34 23.03
N ARG A 68 -5.62 -5.53 22.14
CA ARG A 68 -4.75 -4.41 22.55
C ARG A 68 -5.34 -3.03 22.32
N GLU A 69 -6.25 -2.88 21.35
CA GLU A 69 -6.84 -1.58 21.02
C GLU A 69 -8.27 -1.44 21.54
N VAL A 70 -9.09 -2.49 21.50
CA VAL A 70 -10.50 -2.39 21.88
C VAL A 70 -10.71 -2.75 23.35
N PHE A 71 -10.33 -3.94 23.77
CA PHE A 71 -10.59 -4.45 25.13
C PHE A 71 -10.02 -3.55 26.24
N PRO A 72 -8.72 -3.17 26.26
CA PRO A 72 -8.17 -2.35 27.33
C PRO A 72 -8.81 -0.96 27.41
N ARG A 73 -9.13 -0.38 26.24
CA ARG A 73 -9.77 0.94 26.17
C ARG A 73 -11.21 0.90 26.64
N ALA A 74 -11.96 -0.19 26.40
CA ALA A 74 -13.28 -0.39 26.96
C ALA A 74 -13.26 -0.47 28.50
N VAL A 75 -12.27 -1.16 29.06
CA VAL A 75 -12.05 -1.19 30.52
C VAL A 75 -11.70 0.20 31.05
N THR A 76 -10.82 0.94 30.39
CA THR A 76 -10.47 2.32 30.74
C THR A 76 -11.70 3.26 30.66
N ALA A 77 -12.65 2.99 29.76
CA ALA A 77 -13.91 3.72 29.65
C ALA A 77 -14.94 3.36 30.75
N GLY A 78 -14.54 2.56 31.72
CA GLY A 78 -15.33 2.23 32.91
C GLY A 78 -16.21 0.98 32.78
N VAL A 79 -16.00 0.14 31.77
CA VAL A 79 -16.70 -1.15 31.64
C VAL A 79 -16.00 -2.18 32.50
N ASP A 80 -16.78 -2.99 33.26
CA ASP A 80 -16.23 -4.12 34.02
C ASP A 80 -15.41 -5.05 33.10
N ALA A 81 -14.25 -5.52 33.56
CA ALA A 81 -13.31 -6.25 32.74
C ALA A 81 -13.87 -7.58 32.18
N ALA A 82 -14.72 -8.28 32.94
CA ALA A 82 -15.34 -9.53 32.51
C ALA A 82 -16.41 -9.25 31.45
N VAL A 83 -17.19 -8.17 31.62
CA VAL A 83 -18.19 -7.72 30.65
C VAL A 83 -17.50 -7.22 29.37
N ALA A 84 -16.49 -6.35 29.48
CA ALA A 84 -15.73 -5.85 28.35
C ALA A 84 -15.10 -6.99 27.51
N LYS A 85 -14.57 -8.01 28.18
CA LYS A 85 -14.01 -9.20 27.51
C LYS A 85 -15.08 -9.92 26.70
N LYS A 86 -16.21 -10.27 27.32
CA LYS A 86 -17.32 -10.98 26.64
C LYS A 86 -17.86 -10.19 25.45
N MET A 87 -18.03 -8.88 25.61
CA MET A 87 -18.52 -8.01 24.53
C MET A 87 -17.51 -7.89 23.39
N THR A 88 -16.22 -7.75 23.71
CA THR A 88 -15.16 -7.69 22.69
C THR A 88 -15.05 -9.02 21.91
N GLU A 89 -15.20 -10.17 22.58
CA GLU A 89 -15.26 -11.50 21.93
C GLU A 89 -16.47 -11.60 20.99
N ALA A 90 -17.66 -11.16 21.44
CA ALA A 90 -18.89 -11.17 20.63
C ALA A 90 -18.75 -10.26 19.39
N LEU A 91 -18.18 -9.07 19.57
CA LEU A 91 -17.90 -8.12 18.49
C LEU A 91 -16.94 -8.72 17.44
N LEU A 92 -15.79 -9.26 17.88
CA LEU A 92 -14.83 -9.90 17.00
C LEU A 92 -15.48 -11.02 16.18
N LYS A 93 -16.21 -11.91 16.85
CA LYS A 93 -16.89 -13.05 16.21
C LYS A 93 -17.91 -12.61 15.17
N LYS A 94 -18.57 -11.46 15.40
CA LYS A 94 -19.54 -10.89 14.49
C LYS A 94 -18.90 -10.22 13.28
N LEU A 95 -17.83 -9.44 13.50
CA LEU A 95 -17.15 -8.71 12.46
C LEU A 95 -16.28 -9.58 11.56
N VAL A 96 -15.70 -10.66 12.12
CA VAL A 96 -14.78 -11.55 11.38
C VAL A 96 -15.19 -13.01 11.62
N GLN A 97 -16.22 -13.46 10.90
CA GLN A 97 -16.75 -14.82 11.06
C GLN A 97 -15.66 -15.88 10.78
N GLY A 98 -15.47 -16.82 11.72
CA GLY A 98 -14.44 -17.85 11.61
C GLY A 98 -12.99 -17.33 11.70
N GLY A 99 -12.79 -16.02 11.93
CA GLY A 99 -11.47 -15.41 12.01
C GLY A 99 -10.85 -15.38 13.42
N GLN A 100 -11.51 -15.95 14.42
CA GLN A 100 -11.07 -15.97 15.81
C GLN A 100 -9.94 -16.99 16.03
N ASP A 101 -8.91 -16.63 16.79
CA ASP A 101 -7.83 -17.52 17.21
C ASP A 101 -8.35 -18.60 18.18
N LYS A 102 -7.91 -19.83 18.02
CA LYS A 102 -8.38 -20.98 18.82
C LYS A 102 -7.89 -20.95 20.26
N THR A 103 -6.80 -20.25 20.53
CA THR A 103 -6.14 -20.21 21.85
C THR A 103 -6.47 -18.96 22.63
N ASN A 104 -6.75 -17.83 21.92
CA ASN A 104 -7.12 -16.57 22.55
C ASN A 104 -8.30 -15.94 21.81
N PRO A 105 -9.52 -15.91 22.42
CA PRO A 105 -10.72 -15.43 21.77
C PRO A 105 -10.74 -13.92 21.46
N LEU A 106 -9.81 -13.14 21.99
CA LEU A 106 -9.61 -11.72 21.67
C LEU A 106 -8.63 -11.50 20.50
N ARG A 107 -8.09 -12.57 19.91
CA ARG A 107 -7.18 -12.50 18.77
C ARG A 107 -7.82 -13.01 17.49
N LEU A 108 -7.33 -12.49 16.39
CA LEU A 108 -7.63 -12.99 15.06
C LEU A 108 -6.62 -14.07 14.66
N ASN A 109 -7.07 -15.04 13.86
CA ASN A 109 -6.20 -16.11 13.31
C ASN A 109 -5.19 -15.55 12.29
N GLN A 110 -5.51 -14.41 11.65
CA GLN A 110 -4.63 -13.70 10.71
C GLN A 110 -4.71 -12.18 10.91
N PRO A 111 -3.68 -11.40 10.50
CA PRO A 111 -3.73 -9.94 10.60
C PRO A 111 -4.82 -9.35 9.71
N VAL A 112 -5.74 -8.59 10.30
CA VAL A 112 -6.76 -7.82 9.60
C VAL A 112 -6.51 -6.33 9.84
N LEU A 113 -6.86 -5.49 8.87
CA LEU A 113 -6.77 -4.05 8.96
C LEU A 113 -8.05 -3.48 9.56
N PHE A 114 -7.92 -2.67 10.59
CA PHE A 114 -8.99 -1.83 11.15
C PHE A 114 -8.52 -0.39 11.26
N GLY A 115 -9.41 0.57 11.04
CA GLY A 115 -9.14 1.98 11.25
C GLY A 115 -9.10 2.35 12.75
N ARG A 116 -8.37 3.41 13.09
CA ARG A 116 -8.48 4.02 14.43
C ARG A 116 -9.90 4.51 14.73
N PRO A 117 -10.63 5.15 13.79
CA PRO A 117 -12.03 5.51 14.00
C PRO A 117 -12.94 4.31 14.33
N GLU A 118 -12.68 3.14 13.70
CA GLU A 118 -13.42 1.91 14.05
C GLU A 118 -13.12 1.46 15.49
N ALA A 119 -11.87 1.56 15.94
CA ALA A 119 -11.54 1.23 17.33
C ALA A 119 -12.26 2.15 18.31
N ASP A 120 -12.31 3.46 18.03
CA ASP A 120 -13.00 4.45 18.86
C ASP A 120 -14.51 4.18 18.91
N TYR A 121 -15.11 3.90 17.77
CA TYR A 121 -16.51 3.51 17.68
C TYR A 121 -16.82 2.22 18.47
N PHE A 122 -15.98 1.18 18.33
CA PHE A 122 -16.19 -0.08 19.05
C PHE A 122 -16.09 0.09 20.57
N VAL A 123 -15.15 0.90 21.05
CA VAL A 123 -15.01 1.19 22.48
C VAL A 123 -16.24 1.91 23.01
N ARG A 124 -16.76 2.93 22.29
CA ARG A 124 -17.99 3.63 22.70
C ARG A 124 -19.20 2.71 22.66
N LEU A 125 -19.37 1.94 21.58
CA LEU A 125 -20.47 0.99 21.45
C LEU A 125 -20.50 -0.02 22.61
N ILE A 126 -19.35 -0.56 23.00
CA ILE A 126 -19.23 -1.46 24.16
C ILE A 126 -19.60 -0.72 25.45
N ALA A 127 -19.10 0.49 25.66
CA ALA A 127 -19.37 1.27 26.86
C ALA A 127 -20.84 1.68 26.98
N GLU A 128 -21.51 2.02 25.89
CA GLU A 128 -22.95 2.33 25.85
C GLU A 128 -23.80 1.09 26.13
N CYS A 129 -23.53 -0.02 25.44
CA CYS A 129 -24.26 -1.27 25.62
C CYS A 129 -24.08 -1.85 27.04
N ALA A 130 -22.92 -1.67 27.65
CA ALA A 130 -22.66 -2.11 29.02
C ALA A 130 -23.52 -1.36 30.06
N LYS A 131 -24.01 -0.14 29.74
CA LYS A 131 -24.86 0.67 30.60
C LYS A 131 -26.37 0.43 30.40
N SER A 132 -26.77 -0.22 29.31
CA SER A 132 -28.17 -0.19 28.81
C SER A 132 -29.05 -1.35 29.26
N GLY A 133 -28.64 -2.25 30.16
CA GLY A 133 -29.58 -3.25 30.66
C GLY A 133 -28.98 -4.58 31.12
N ASP A 134 -29.85 -5.58 31.28
CA ASP A 134 -29.53 -6.88 31.90
C ASP A 134 -28.65 -7.80 31.05
N ASP A 135 -28.63 -7.62 29.70
CA ASP A 135 -27.77 -8.40 28.78
C ASP A 135 -27.04 -7.48 27.80
N PRO A 136 -25.82 -7.02 28.16
CA PRO A 136 -24.98 -6.18 27.29
C PRO A 136 -24.62 -6.82 25.94
N VAL A 137 -24.47 -8.15 25.91
CA VAL A 137 -24.11 -8.87 24.66
C VAL A 137 -25.29 -8.90 23.69
N ALA A 138 -26.51 -9.16 24.20
CA ALA A 138 -27.74 -9.12 23.37
C ALA A 138 -27.98 -7.72 22.82
N THR A 139 -27.78 -6.67 23.67
CA THR A 139 -27.86 -5.28 23.23
C THR A 139 -26.87 -4.94 22.14
N LEU A 140 -25.61 -5.35 22.27
CA LEU A 140 -24.58 -5.20 21.26
C LEU A 140 -24.97 -5.90 19.94
N ASP A 141 -25.49 -7.12 20.02
CA ASP A 141 -25.94 -7.89 18.86
C ASP A 141 -27.09 -7.20 18.11
N ALA A 142 -28.04 -6.63 18.85
CA ALA A 142 -29.16 -5.85 18.29
C ALA A 142 -28.64 -4.59 17.57
N ARG A 143 -27.72 -3.84 18.20
CA ARG A 143 -27.11 -2.65 17.59
C ARG A 143 -26.33 -2.98 16.31
N LEU A 144 -25.56 -4.06 16.28
CA LEU A 144 -24.81 -4.50 15.10
C LEU A 144 -25.69 -5.01 13.95
N LYS A 145 -26.94 -5.41 14.22
CA LYS A 145 -27.91 -5.80 13.19
C LYS A 145 -28.67 -4.61 12.59
N ALA A 146 -28.62 -3.45 13.22
CA ALA A 146 -29.19 -2.22 12.65
C ALA A 146 -28.49 -1.89 11.31
N GLU A 147 -29.09 -1.01 10.50
CA GLU A 147 -28.58 -0.60 9.19
C GLU A 147 -28.17 -1.79 8.29
N ASN A 148 -28.94 -2.87 8.32
CA ASN A 148 -28.69 -4.12 7.59
C ASN A 148 -27.30 -4.74 7.89
N GLY A 149 -26.75 -4.48 9.06
CA GLY A 149 -25.44 -4.96 9.49
C GLY A 149 -24.27 -4.31 8.73
N ASN A 150 -24.44 -3.15 8.15
CA ASN A 150 -23.39 -2.43 7.45
C ASN A 150 -22.61 -1.54 8.43
N LEU A 151 -21.35 -1.88 8.74
CA LEU A 151 -20.52 -1.14 9.70
C LEU A 151 -20.39 0.35 9.35
N ARG A 152 -20.20 0.67 8.08
CA ARG A 152 -20.08 2.07 7.62
C ARG A 152 -21.39 2.84 7.87
N ALA A 153 -22.54 2.24 7.57
CA ALA A 153 -23.84 2.85 7.85
C ALA A 153 -24.08 3.00 9.36
N LEU A 154 -23.68 2.00 10.15
CA LEU A 154 -23.76 2.07 11.63
C LEU A 154 -22.92 3.20 12.19
N MET A 155 -21.69 3.38 11.72
CA MET A 155 -20.80 4.45 12.13
C MET A 155 -21.35 5.81 11.70
N LYS A 156 -21.83 5.94 10.47
CA LYS A 156 -22.47 7.16 9.98
C LYS A 156 -23.71 7.53 10.80
N ALA A 157 -24.56 6.57 11.12
CA ALA A 157 -25.72 6.78 11.99
C ALA A 157 -25.33 7.20 13.43
N ALA A 158 -24.12 6.87 13.88
CA ALA A 158 -23.56 7.29 15.15
C ALA A 158 -22.81 8.64 15.07
N GLY A 159 -22.87 9.34 13.94
CA GLY A 159 -22.20 10.63 13.73
C GLY A 159 -20.70 10.52 13.37
N GLU A 160 -20.24 9.34 12.95
CA GLU A 160 -18.89 9.13 12.46
C GLU A 160 -18.90 9.22 10.93
N ASP A 161 -18.58 10.34 10.38
CA ASP A 161 -18.72 10.56 8.94
C ASP A 161 -17.47 10.21 8.12
N ASP A 162 -16.25 10.20 8.71
CA ASP A 162 -15.02 10.21 7.94
C ASP A 162 -14.11 8.99 8.17
N LEU A 163 -13.49 8.55 7.11
CA LEU A 163 -12.31 7.66 7.02
C LEU A 163 -12.37 6.42 7.93
N VAL A 164 -13.50 5.77 7.94
CA VAL A 164 -13.88 4.64 8.85
C VAL A 164 -12.76 3.58 8.95
N SER A 165 -12.19 3.15 7.82
CA SER A 165 -11.16 2.10 7.76
C SER A 165 -9.72 2.63 7.85
N GLY A 166 -9.54 3.94 8.10
CA GLY A 166 -8.27 4.62 8.00
C GLY A 166 -7.79 4.79 6.57
N ILE A 167 -6.77 5.64 6.38
CA ILE A 167 -6.23 5.95 5.06
C ILE A 167 -5.77 4.70 4.28
N GLU A 168 -5.24 3.69 4.97
CA GLU A 168 -4.83 2.44 4.32
C GLU A 168 -6.01 1.63 3.82
N GLY A 169 -7.09 1.60 4.57
CA GLY A 169 -8.32 0.95 4.15
C GLY A 169 -8.93 1.66 2.96
N ALA A 170 -8.94 3.01 2.95
CA ALA A 170 -9.42 3.80 1.83
C ALA A 170 -8.62 3.57 0.55
N MET A 171 -7.28 3.49 0.66
CA MET A 171 -6.40 3.27 -0.49
C MET A 171 -6.32 1.80 -0.92
N PHE A 172 -5.93 0.92 0.00
CA PHE A 172 -5.53 -0.45 -0.34
C PHE A 172 -6.58 -1.50 -0.06
N GLY A 173 -7.74 -1.06 0.45
CA GLY A 173 -8.85 -1.92 0.76
C GLY A 173 -8.63 -2.81 1.99
N ARG A 174 -9.71 -3.42 2.42
CA ARG A 174 -9.71 -4.45 3.45
C ARG A 174 -10.52 -5.63 2.95
N PHE A 175 -9.82 -6.76 2.79
CA PHE A 175 -10.46 -8.01 2.44
C PHE A 175 -10.72 -8.83 3.72
N VAL A 176 -11.99 -9.16 3.95
CA VAL A 176 -12.43 -10.08 4.98
C VAL A 176 -13.31 -11.12 4.30
N THR A 177 -12.98 -12.39 4.43
CA THR A 177 -13.60 -13.48 3.68
C THR A 177 -15.01 -13.82 4.13
N SER A 178 -15.47 -13.34 5.28
CA SER A 178 -16.65 -13.86 5.94
C SER A 178 -17.67 -12.81 6.39
N ASP A 179 -17.43 -11.51 6.23
CA ASP A 179 -18.40 -10.51 6.71
C ASP A 179 -18.44 -9.23 5.87
N ILE A 180 -19.63 -8.87 5.39
CA ILE A 180 -19.92 -7.64 4.64
C ILE A 180 -19.62 -6.38 5.47
N LEU A 181 -19.71 -6.49 6.81
CA LEU A 181 -19.47 -5.37 7.72
C LEU A 181 -18.07 -4.79 7.64
N ALA A 182 -17.10 -5.58 7.23
CA ALA A 182 -15.70 -5.22 7.31
C ALA A 182 -15.00 -5.06 5.94
N ARG A 183 -15.71 -5.29 4.82
CA ARG A 183 -15.13 -5.19 3.48
C ARG A 183 -14.98 -3.74 3.02
N THR A 184 -13.84 -3.41 2.45
CA THR A 184 -13.59 -2.15 1.73
C THR A 184 -12.82 -2.48 0.46
N ASP A 185 -13.35 -2.09 -0.70
CA ASP A 185 -12.70 -2.32 -1.98
C ASP A 185 -11.50 -1.37 -2.14
N ALA A 186 -10.42 -1.88 -2.73
CA ALA A 186 -9.19 -1.12 -2.91
C ALA A 186 -9.34 -0.09 -4.04
N ALA A 187 -9.07 1.18 -3.74
CA ALA A 187 -8.98 2.22 -4.76
C ALA A 187 -7.61 2.26 -5.44
N VAL A 188 -6.54 1.78 -4.78
CA VAL A 188 -5.17 1.76 -5.30
C VAL A 188 -4.75 0.32 -5.61
N HIS A 189 -4.54 0.05 -6.89
CA HIS A 189 -4.07 -1.22 -7.40
C HIS A 189 -2.57 -1.15 -7.68
N VAL A 190 -1.79 -2.05 -7.10
CA VAL A 190 -0.32 -2.04 -7.19
C VAL A 190 0.14 -3.34 -7.85
N ALA A 191 0.84 -3.23 -8.97
CA ALA A 191 1.49 -4.36 -9.61
C ALA A 191 2.78 -4.76 -8.85
N HIS A 192 3.27 -5.97 -9.09
CA HIS A 192 4.62 -6.33 -8.69
C HIS A 192 5.61 -5.56 -9.56
N ALA A 193 6.57 -4.87 -8.96
CA ALA A 193 7.69 -4.31 -9.72
C ALA A 193 8.67 -5.43 -10.12
N PHE A 194 9.25 -5.34 -11.30
CA PHE A 194 10.20 -6.34 -11.80
C PHE A 194 11.33 -5.70 -12.62
N THR A 195 12.48 -6.39 -12.70
CA THR A 195 13.62 -5.87 -13.47
C THR A 195 13.35 -5.93 -14.97
N VAL A 196 13.69 -4.83 -15.67
CA VAL A 196 13.55 -4.73 -17.14
C VAL A 196 14.60 -5.52 -17.92
N HIS A 197 15.59 -6.11 -17.22
CA HIS A 197 16.67 -6.95 -17.72
C HIS A 197 16.67 -8.33 -17.03
N PRO A 198 17.44 -9.32 -17.47
CA PRO A 198 17.56 -10.60 -16.80
C PRO A 198 18.00 -10.47 -15.35
N LEU A 199 17.66 -11.46 -14.52
CA LEU A 199 18.09 -11.54 -13.13
C LEU A 199 19.61 -11.31 -13.01
N SER A 200 20.01 -10.46 -12.06
CA SER A 200 21.41 -10.18 -11.72
C SER A 200 21.52 -10.16 -10.20
N THR A 201 22.09 -11.23 -9.64
CA THR A 201 22.31 -11.40 -8.20
C THR A 201 23.71 -11.91 -7.93
N GLU A 202 24.21 -11.61 -6.74
CA GLU A 202 25.47 -12.08 -6.19
C GLU A 202 25.23 -12.58 -4.77
N VAL A 203 25.96 -13.62 -4.36
CA VAL A 203 25.96 -14.10 -2.98
C VAL A 203 27.09 -13.41 -2.23
N ASP A 204 26.73 -12.57 -1.28
CA ASP A 204 27.63 -11.89 -0.38
C ASP A 204 27.86 -12.75 0.86
N PHE A 205 29.12 -13.17 1.06
CA PHE A 205 29.54 -13.91 2.24
C PHE A 205 30.05 -12.94 3.31
N PHE A 206 29.50 -13.01 4.52
CA PHE A 206 29.91 -12.16 5.62
C PHE A 206 30.34 -12.96 6.85
N THR A 207 31.31 -12.42 7.58
CA THR A 207 31.77 -12.97 8.84
C THR A 207 31.69 -11.91 9.93
N VAL A 208 31.43 -12.35 11.16
CA VAL A 208 31.49 -11.49 12.36
C VAL A 208 32.73 -11.90 13.13
N VAL A 209 33.59 -10.92 13.41
CA VAL A 209 34.79 -11.09 14.25
C VAL A 209 34.42 -10.68 15.68
N ASP A 210 34.89 -11.46 16.63
CA ASP A 210 34.75 -11.12 18.06
C ASP A 210 35.91 -10.21 18.47
N ASP A 211 35.61 -8.94 18.80
CA ASP A 211 36.63 -7.92 19.15
C ASP A 211 37.34 -8.19 20.46
N LEU A 212 36.81 -9.08 21.32
CA LEU A 212 37.41 -9.43 22.61
C LEU A 212 38.21 -10.75 22.56
N LYS A 213 38.23 -11.41 21.42
CA LYS A 213 38.95 -12.67 21.24
C LYS A 213 40.45 -12.45 21.13
N GLU A 214 41.20 -13.15 21.98
CA GLU A 214 42.67 -13.03 22.00
C GLU A 214 43.31 -13.84 20.86
N ALA A 215 44.51 -13.41 20.40
CA ALA A 215 45.17 -13.97 19.22
C ALA A 215 45.58 -15.47 19.36
N HIS A 216 45.52 -16.05 20.56
CA HIS A 216 45.78 -17.47 20.79
C HIS A 216 44.51 -18.34 20.87
N GLU A 217 43.36 -17.74 20.84
CA GLU A 217 42.09 -18.43 20.74
C GLU A 217 41.80 -18.75 19.27
N ASP A 218 41.07 -19.84 19.03
CA ASP A 218 40.77 -20.32 17.64
C ASP A 218 40.29 -19.17 16.75
N ALA A 219 41.00 -18.93 15.64
CA ALA A 219 40.77 -17.83 14.69
C ALA A 219 39.44 -17.95 13.88
N GLY A 220 38.57 -18.87 14.29
CA GLY A 220 37.26 -19.05 13.65
C GLY A 220 36.35 -17.81 13.77
N ALA A 221 35.61 -17.49 12.75
CA ALA A 221 34.57 -16.45 12.79
C ALA A 221 33.55 -16.78 13.87
N ALA A 222 33.16 -15.78 14.68
CA ALA A 222 32.13 -15.93 15.69
C ALA A 222 30.77 -16.28 15.07
N HIS A 223 30.52 -15.79 13.87
CA HIS A 223 29.41 -16.14 13.01
C HIS A 223 29.77 -15.91 11.55
N ALA A 224 29.37 -16.83 10.69
CA ALA A 224 29.51 -16.69 9.24
C ALA A 224 28.13 -16.91 8.60
N GLY A 225 27.84 -16.19 7.53
CA GLY A 225 26.60 -16.34 6.78
C GLY A 225 26.75 -15.84 5.35
N ASP A 226 25.74 -16.14 4.57
CA ASP A 226 25.63 -15.68 3.19
C ASP A 226 24.31 -14.92 3.00
N MET A 227 24.31 -13.99 2.05
CA MET A 227 23.17 -13.19 1.69
C MET A 227 23.15 -12.92 0.19
N GLU A 228 22.04 -13.22 -0.47
CA GLU A 228 21.87 -12.84 -1.86
C GLU A 228 21.60 -11.35 -1.97
N LEU A 229 22.44 -10.63 -2.69
CA LEU A 229 22.22 -9.24 -3.09
C LEU A 229 21.85 -9.17 -4.56
N GLY A 230 21.02 -8.24 -4.93
CA GLY A 230 20.63 -8.01 -6.31
C GLY A 230 20.83 -6.55 -6.71
N ALA A 231 21.14 -6.34 -7.97
CA ALA A 231 21.14 -5.04 -8.62
C ALA A 231 20.14 -5.05 -9.77
N GLY A 232 19.47 -3.91 -10.02
CA GLY A 232 18.57 -3.89 -11.15
C GLY A 232 17.83 -2.59 -11.37
N LEU A 233 17.36 -2.46 -12.60
CA LEU A 233 16.44 -1.42 -13.05
C LEU A 233 15.03 -1.99 -13.09
N PHE A 234 14.15 -1.47 -12.22
CA PHE A 234 12.80 -1.96 -12.02
C PHE A 234 11.77 -1.09 -12.70
N TYR A 235 10.81 -1.74 -13.36
CA TYR A 235 9.55 -1.12 -13.78
C TYR A 235 8.49 -1.35 -12.72
N GLY A 236 7.85 -0.27 -12.27
CA GLY A 236 6.71 -0.26 -11.35
C GLY A 236 5.45 0.28 -12.01
N TYR A 237 4.28 -0.24 -11.60
CA TYR A 237 2.98 0.20 -12.11
C TYR A 237 1.94 0.25 -10.99
N VAL A 238 1.25 1.38 -10.90
CA VAL A 238 0.17 1.62 -9.93
C VAL A 238 -1.00 2.28 -10.64
N VAL A 239 -2.23 1.88 -10.30
CA VAL A 239 -3.47 2.50 -10.76
C VAL A 239 -4.24 2.98 -9.55
N VAL A 240 -4.81 4.16 -9.65
CA VAL A 240 -5.76 4.70 -8.67
C VAL A 240 -7.12 4.91 -9.37
N ASP A 241 -8.15 4.28 -8.83
CA ASP A 241 -9.55 4.62 -9.12
C ASP A 241 -9.92 5.82 -8.26
N VAL A 242 -9.90 7.02 -8.87
CA VAL A 242 -10.07 8.29 -8.17
C VAL A 242 -11.48 8.42 -7.58
N PRO A 243 -12.56 8.14 -8.30
CA PRO A 243 -13.91 8.07 -7.74
C PRO A 243 -14.02 7.18 -6.50
N LEU A 244 -13.45 5.97 -6.57
CA LEU A 244 -13.49 5.03 -5.45
C LEU A 244 -12.63 5.51 -4.27
N LEU A 245 -11.49 6.15 -4.53
CA LEU A 245 -10.66 6.73 -3.48
C LEU A 245 -11.41 7.81 -2.70
N VAL A 246 -12.02 8.77 -3.41
CA VAL A 246 -12.85 9.83 -2.79
C VAL A 246 -14.00 9.20 -2.01
N SER A 247 -14.72 8.25 -2.61
CA SER A 247 -15.79 7.51 -1.95
C SER A 247 -15.34 6.82 -0.65
N ASN A 248 -14.16 6.21 -0.66
CA ASN A 248 -13.61 5.54 0.52
C ASN A 248 -13.16 6.53 1.60
N LEU A 249 -12.69 7.72 1.21
CA LEU A 249 -12.26 8.76 2.15
C LEU A 249 -13.45 9.41 2.88
N CYS A 250 -14.53 9.78 2.17
CA CYS A 250 -15.61 10.59 2.73
C CYS A 250 -16.97 9.88 2.84
N GLY A 251 -17.09 8.62 2.46
CA GLY A 251 -18.36 7.91 2.58
C GLY A 251 -19.40 8.18 1.51
N CYS A 252 -19.09 8.96 0.48
CA CYS A 252 -20.01 9.26 -0.61
C CYS A 252 -20.19 8.10 -1.59
N ASP A 253 -21.21 8.16 -2.45
CA ASP A 253 -21.29 7.26 -3.61
C ASP A 253 -20.17 7.65 -4.60
N ALA A 254 -19.48 6.66 -5.17
CA ALA A 254 -18.38 6.90 -6.11
C ALA A 254 -18.80 7.68 -7.36
N LYS A 255 -20.08 7.64 -7.77
CA LYS A 255 -20.58 8.46 -8.90
C LYS A 255 -20.66 9.96 -8.58
N ASP A 256 -20.78 10.30 -7.29
CA ASP A 256 -20.93 11.68 -6.79
C ASP A 256 -19.61 12.29 -6.32
N TRP A 257 -18.49 11.64 -6.62
CA TRP A 257 -17.15 12.01 -6.14
C TRP A 257 -16.75 13.46 -6.52
N ALA A 258 -17.09 13.91 -7.73
CA ALA A 258 -16.70 15.23 -8.24
C ALA A 258 -17.54 16.38 -7.68
N SER A 259 -18.66 16.08 -7.02
CA SER A 259 -19.56 17.07 -6.41
C SER A 259 -19.34 17.19 -4.89
N GLN A 260 -18.31 16.54 -4.35
CA GLN A 260 -18.00 16.62 -2.92
C GLN A 260 -17.50 18.00 -2.52
N PRO A 261 -17.61 18.39 -1.22
CA PRO A 261 -17.07 19.65 -0.73
C PRO A 261 -15.58 19.83 -1.07
N ALA A 262 -15.16 21.08 -1.25
CA ALA A 262 -13.78 21.43 -1.63
C ALA A 262 -12.74 20.86 -0.63
N GLU A 263 -13.07 20.80 0.67
CA GLU A 263 -12.20 20.21 1.69
C GLU A 263 -11.93 18.71 1.43
N THR A 264 -12.99 17.94 1.16
CA THR A 264 -12.88 16.50 0.82
C THR A 264 -12.05 16.28 -0.44
N ILE A 265 -12.24 17.10 -1.46
CA ILE A 265 -11.45 17.05 -2.70
C ILE A 265 -9.99 17.40 -2.42
N SER A 266 -9.74 18.42 -1.57
CA SER A 266 -8.39 18.80 -1.16
C SER A 266 -7.67 17.67 -0.41
N ASP A 267 -8.37 16.96 0.47
CA ASP A 267 -7.81 15.80 1.17
C ASP A 267 -7.46 14.65 0.21
N ALA A 268 -8.35 14.32 -0.71
CA ALA A 268 -8.08 13.30 -1.73
C ALA A 268 -6.90 13.70 -2.64
N ARG A 269 -6.83 14.97 -3.02
CA ARG A 269 -5.71 15.54 -3.78
C ARG A 269 -4.39 15.43 -3.01
N ASN A 270 -4.37 15.78 -1.71
CA ASN A 270 -3.19 15.65 -0.85
C ASN A 270 -2.76 14.19 -0.68
N VAL A 271 -3.70 13.28 -0.42
CA VAL A 271 -3.43 11.84 -0.34
C VAL A 271 -2.75 11.33 -1.61
N LEU A 272 -3.26 11.69 -2.79
CA LEU A 272 -2.68 11.30 -4.07
C LEU A 272 -1.31 11.91 -4.29
N ALA A 273 -1.10 13.19 -3.98
CA ALA A 273 0.20 13.85 -4.09
C ALA A 273 1.26 13.12 -3.25
N ARG A 274 0.93 12.81 -1.99
CA ARG A 274 1.83 12.08 -1.08
C ARG A 274 2.05 10.63 -1.49
N LEU A 275 1.04 9.97 -2.04
CA LEU A 275 1.19 8.62 -2.59
C LEU A 275 2.15 8.60 -3.78
N ILE A 276 2.02 9.54 -4.73
CA ILE A 276 2.93 9.64 -5.88
C ILE A 276 4.36 9.92 -5.42
N ASP A 277 4.53 10.84 -4.46
CA ASP A 277 5.83 11.13 -3.87
C ASP A 277 6.43 9.89 -3.20
N ALA A 278 5.65 9.15 -2.40
CA ALA A 278 6.09 7.91 -1.78
C ALA A 278 6.48 6.84 -2.83
N ILE A 279 5.70 6.69 -3.91
CA ILE A 279 6.02 5.76 -5.01
C ILE A 279 7.35 6.12 -5.67
N ALA A 280 7.64 7.41 -5.83
CA ALA A 280 8.85 7.88 -6.51
C ALA A 280 10.09 7.89 -5.61
N THR A 281 9.94 7.98 -4.28
CA THR A 281 11.06 8.27 -3.37
C THR A 281 11.31 7.20 -2.30
N VAL A 282 10.30 6.38 -1.96
CA VAL A 282 10.42 5.38 -0.88
C VAL A 282 10.85 4.04 -1.44
N SER A 283 12.02 3.61 -1.04
CA SER A 283 12.59 2.33 -1.45
C SER A 283 12.12 1.19 -0.55
N PRO A 284 11.72 0.04 -1.12
CA PRO A 284 11.60 -1.19 -0.36
C PRO A 284 12.99 -1.68 0.06
N GLY A 285 13.08 -2.51 1.10
CA GLY A 285 14.35 -3.12 1.43
C GLY A 285 14.33 -3.86 2.77
N ALA A 286 15.08 -4.96 2.80
CA ALA A 286 15.51 -5.64 4.01
C ALA A 286 16.93 -5.21 4.37
N LYS A 287 17.29 -5.28 5.65
CA LYS A 287 18.64 -4.98 6.13
C LYS A 287 19.15 -3.58 5.73
N LEU A 288 18.32 -2.55 5.95
CA LEU A 288 18.62 -1.16 5.57
C LEU A 288 20.01 -0.67 5.98
N GLY A 289 20.48 -1.07 7.18
CA GLY A 289 21.79 -0.66 7.72
C GLY A 289 22.98 -1.19 6.94
N SER A 290 22.86 -2.31 6.22
CA SER A 290 23.97 -2.92 5.46
C SER A 290 23.88 -2.69 3.96
N THR A 291 22.70 -2.35 3.43
CA THR A 291 22.51 -2.21 1.98
C THR A 291 22.14 -0.80 1.52
N ALA A 292 21.70 0.07 2.45
CA ALA A 292 21.29 1.46 2.17
C ALA A 292 20.51 1.59 0.83
N PRO A 293 19.39 0.88 0.63
CA PRO A 293 18.74 0.75 -0.68
C PRO A 293 17.92 1.99 -1.04
N TYR A 294 18.41 3.18 -0.70
CA TYR A 294 17.71 4.44 -0.92
C TYR A 294 17.91 4.92 -2.34
N ALA A 295 16.90 4.70 -3.18
CA ALA A 295 16.87 5.15 -4.56
C ALA A 295 15.60 5.93 -4.85
N ARG A 296 15.68 6.87 -5.79
CA ARG A 296 14.54 7.59 -6.32
C ARG A 296 14.25 7.12 -7.74
N ALA A 297 12.99 7.19 -8.15
CA ALA A 297 12.62 6.90 -9.53
C ALA A 297 13.32 7.88 -10.47
N ALA A 298 13.99 7.36 -11.48
CA ALA A 298 14.63 8.16 -12.52
C ALA A 298 13.65 8.59 -13.62
N CYS A 299 12.51 7.88 -13.73
CA CYS A 299 11.41 8.26 -14.60
C CYS A 299 10.08 7.97 -13.90
N VAL A 300 9.17 8.93 -13.93
CA VAL A 300 7.78 8.82 -13.47
C VAL A 300 6.90 9.34 -14.60
N LEU A 301 6.08 8.46 -15.18
CA LEU A 301 5.05 8.80 -16.15
C LEU A 301 3.70 8.71 -15.44
N LEU A 302 2.95 9.79 -15.45
CA LEU A 302 1.59 9.90 -14.92
C LEU A 302 0.61 10.00 -16.09
N GLU A 303 -0.44 9.18 -16.07
CA GLU A 303 -1.51 9.22 -17.07
C GLU A 303 -2.86 9.34 -16.37
N SER A 304 -3.64 10.38 -16.71
CA SER A 304 -4.99 10.60 -16.18
C SER A 304 -6.04 10.49 -17.28
N GLY A 305 -7.13 9.79 -17.02
CA GLY A 305 -8.20 9.61 -18.00
C GLY A 305 -9.32 8.68 -17.56
N ASN A 306 -10.33 8.52 -18.43
CA ASN A 306 -11.47 7.63 -18.21
C ASN A 306 -11.35 6.29 -18.94
N GLY A 307 -10.26 6.07 -19.66
CA GLY A 307 -10.01 4.80 -20.33
C GLY A 307 -9.76 3.66 -19.36
N GLN A 308 -9.99 2.41 -19.80
CA GLN A 308 -9.62 1.23 -19.03
C GLN A 308 -8.10 1.26 -18.75
N PRO A 309 -7.68 1.19 -17.48
CA PRO A 309 -6.26 1.15 -17.15
C PRO A 309 -5.51 0.00 -17.82
N ARG A 310 -4.26 0.26 -18.22
CA ARG A 310 -3.40 -0.72 -18.88
C ARG A 310 -1.95 -0.60 -18.40
N THR A 311 -1.33 -1.71 -18.17
CA THR A 311 0.11 -1.74 -17.87
C THR A 311 0.94 -1.57 -19.14
N LEU A 312 2.11 -0.95 -19.02
CA LEU A 312 3.13 -0.89 -20.06
C LEU A 312 4.24 -1.95 -19.85
N ALA A 313 4.02 -2.95 -19.01
CA ALA A 313 4.97 -4.02 -18.72
C ALA A 313 5.47 -4.73 -20.00
N ASN A 314 4.62 -4.84 -21.02
CA ASN A 314 4.97 -5.49 -22.29
C ASN A 314 6.08 -4.79 -23.07
N ALA A 315 6.43 -3.54 -22.76
CA ALA A 315 7.64 -2.89 -23.24
C ALA A 315 8.92 -3.72 -22.95
N TYR A 316 8.86 -4.56 -21.91
CA TYR A 316 9.98 -5.34 -21.39
C TYR A 316 9.80 -6.85 -21.56
N LEU A 317 8.87 -7.33 -22.40
CA LEU A 317 8.76 -8.76 -22.75
C LEU A 317 10.09 -9.31 -23.29
N LYS A 318 10.76 -8.53 -24.14
CA LYS A 318 12.16 -8.76 -24.49
C LYS A 318 13.02 -8.03 -23.47
N SER A 319 13.79 -8.78 -22.68
CA SER A 319 14.68 -8.22 -21.67
C SER A 319 15.72 -7.28 -22.29
N LEU A 320 15.95 -6.16 -21.65
CA LEU A 320 17.01 -5.23 -22.05
C LEU A 320 18.38 -5.83 -21.79
N LYS A 321 19.34 -5.47 -22.62
CA LYS A 321 20.76 -5.74 -22.38
C LYS A 321 21.34 -4.59 -21.55
N LEU A 322 22.04 -4.91 -20.47
CA LEU A 322 22.74 -3.92 -19.64
C LEU A 322 24.03 -3.47 -20.34
N SER A 323 23.92 -2.57 -21.31
CA SER A 323 25.06 -2.01 -22.05
C SER A 323 24.77 -0.54 -22.37
N GLY A 324 25.80 0.29 -22.43
CA GLY A 324 25.67 1.72 -22.69
C GLY A 324 24.90 2.43 -21.54
N ASP A 325 23.79 3.08 -21.83
CA ASP A 325 22.89 3.70 -20.84
C ASP A 325 21.61 2.87 -20.69
N PRO A 326 21.55 1.94 -19.72
CA PRO A 326 20.39 1.08 -19.54
C PRO A 326 19.12 1.83 -19.13
N MET A 327 19.26 2.97 -18.41
CA MET A 327 18.10 3.77 -17.97
C MET A 327 17.47 4.46 -19.17
N GLN A 328 18.28 5.06 -20.06
CA GLN A 328 17.77 5.66 -21.30
C GLN A 328 17.12 4.61 -22.20
N GLN A 329 17.72 3.43 -22.34
CA GLN A 329 17.13 2.32 -23.10
C GLN A 329 15.76 1.90 -22.54
N ALA A 330 15.62 1.90 -21.20
CA ALA A 330 14.34 1.56 -20.58
C ALA A 330 13.26 2.65 -20.84
N VAL A 331 13.63 3.91 -20.77
CA VAL A 331 12.73 5.04 -21.11
C VAL A 331 12.33 4.97 -22.58
N ASP A 332 13.28 4.68 -23.47
CA ASP A 332 13.02 4.57 -24.91
C ASP A 332 12.06 3.42 -25.23
N ALA A 333 12.30 2.23 -24.65
CA ALA A 333 11.44 1.06 -24.83
C ALA A 333 10.00 1.31 -24.30
N LEU A 334 9.89 2.03 -23.17
CA LEU A 334 8.58 2.43 -22.62
C LEU A 334 7.84 3.33 -23.61
N GLY A 335 8.53 4.32 -24.17
CA GLY A 335 7.97 5.27 -25.13
C GLY A 335 7.57 4.61 -26.46
N GLU A 336 8.41 3.72 -27.00
CA GLU A 336 8.11 2.97 -28.22
C GLU A 336 6.86 2.08 -28.04
N HIS A 337 6.75 1.40 -26.91
CA HIS A 337 5.58 0.57 -26.61
C HIS A 337 4.32 1.42 -26.40
N LEU A 338 4.45 2.57 -25.72
CA LEU A 338 3.36 3.52 -25.53
C LEU A 338 2.81 4.04 -26.86
N ALA A 339 3.71 4.44 -27.77
CA ALA A 339 3.35 4.89 -29.12
C ALA A 339 2.64 3.79 -29.93
N ALA A 340 3.08 2.53 -29.81
CA ALA A 340 2.44 1.41 -30.47
C ALA A 340 1.02 1.15 -29.94
N ILE A 341 0.81 1.26 -28.62
CA ILE A 341 -0.54 1.17 -28.01
C ILE A 341 -1.43 2.31 -28.48
N ASP A 342 -0.91 3.54 -28.50
CA ASP A 342 -1.66 4.71 -28.97
C ASP A 342 -2.06 4.58 -30.43
N ALA A 343 -1.19 4.05 -31.28
CA ALA A 343 -1.49 3.79 -32.68
C ALA A 343 -2.60 2.74 -32.84
N MET A 344 -2.66 1.75 -31.96
CA MET A 344 -3.65 0.67 -32.01
C MET A 344 -5.01 1.05 -31.43
N TYR A 345 -5.01 1.73 -30.25
CA TYR A 345 -6.22 1.97 -29.46
C TYR A 345 -6.67 3.43 -29.41
N GLY A 346 -5.85 4.35 -29.89
CA GLY A 346 -5.97 5.79 -29.70
C GLY A 346 -5.52 6.24 -28.31
N CYS A 347 -4.97 7.44 -28.23
CA CYS A 347 -4.63 8.07 -26.96
C CYS A 347 -5.84 8.80 -26.39
N LYS A 348 -6.20 8.50 -25.15
CA LYS A 348 -7.33 9.15 -24.43
C LYS A 348 -6.89 9.78 -23.11
N GLU A 349 -5.68 9.51 -22.68
CA GLU A 349 -5.11 9.96 -21.41
C GLU A 349 -4.33 11.26 -21.58
N LYS A 350 -4.44 12.14 -20.57
CA LYS A 350 -3.48 13.24 -20.40
C LYS A 350 -2.23 12.70 -19.71
N ARG A 351 -1.06 13.14 -20.14
CA ARG A 351 0.24 12.61 -19.71
C ARG A 351 1.15 13.67 -19.15
N PHE A 352 1.86 13.31 -18.07
CA PHE A 352 2.83 14.17 -17.40
C PHE A 352 4.04 13.32 -17.06
N VAL A 353 5.26 13.87 -17.23
CA VAL A 353 6.50 13.12 -17.08
C VAL A 353 7.48 13.89 -16.22
N ALA A 354 8.06 13.21 -15.25
CA ALA A 354 9.28 13.64 -14.57
C ALA A 354 10.38 12.60 -14.87
N SER A 355 11.52 13.04 -15.38
CA SER A 355 12.60 12.12 -15.76
C SER A 355 13.97 12.79 -15.68
N THR A 356 14.97 12.02 -15.27
CA THR A 356 16.39 12.36 -15.38
C THR A 356 16.97 12.04 -16.76
N GLN A 357 16.19 11.36 -17.62
CA GLN A 357 16.56 10.91 -18.94
C GLN A 357 15.86 11.73 -20.03
N ASN A 358 16.34 11.60 -21.26
CA ASN A 358 15.66 12.20 -22.41
C ASN A 358 14.31 11.50 -22.66
N THR A 359 13.25 12.30 -22.77
CA THR A 359 11.87 11.80 -22.92
C THR A 359 11.31 11.97 -24.34
N ALA A 360 12.14 12.27 -25.33
CA ALA A 360 11.69 12.54 -26.71
C ALA A 360 10.86 11.38 -27.30
N LYS A 361 11.16 10.13 -26.93
CA LYS A 361 10.37 8.96 -27.33
C LYS A 361 9.11 8.70 -26.50
N LEU A 362 8.95 9.38 -25.35
CA LEU A 362 7.70 9.33 -24.57
C LEU A 362 6.64 10.26 -25.17
N ALA A 363 6.13 9.94 -26.37
CA ALA A 363 5.07 10.65 -27.07
C ALA A 363 5.29 12.18 -27.21
N GLY A 364 6.54 12.62 -27.28
CA GLY A 364 6.89 14.06 -27.39
C GLY A 364 6.64 14.87 -26.13
N ILE A 365 6.45 14.24 -24.99
CA ILE A 365 6.17 14.94 -23.73
C ILE A 365 7.48 15.45 -23.14
N SER A 366 7.55 16.77 -22.88
CA SER A 366 8.69 17.35 -22.19
C SER A 366 8.65 16.99 -20.68
N ALA A 367 9.78 16.54 -20.16
CA ALA A 367 9.92 16.30 -18.72
C ALA A 367 9.86 17.60 -17.94
N ALA A 368 9.18 17.56 -16.79
CA ALA A 368 9.13 18.63 -15.79
C ALA A 368 9.61 18.09 -14.43
N PRO A 369 9.90 18.95 -13.45
CA PRO A 369 10.12 18.50 -12.07
C PRO A 369 8.96 17.65 -11.56
N LEU A 370 9.25 16.67 -10.70
CA LEU A 370 8.23 15.75 -10.18
C LEU A 370 7.04 16.50 -9.56
N THR A 371 7.30 17.52 -8.76
CA THR A 371 6.25 18.35 -8.13
C THR A 371 5.34 19.00 -9.16
N ALA A 372 5.90 19.57 -10.23
CA ALA A 372 5.13 20.20 -11.30
C ALA A 372 4.30 19.18 -12.08
N SER A 373 4.88 18.02 -12.39
CA SER A 373 4.18 16.91 -13.07
C SER A 373 3.03 16.38 -12.22
N VAL A 374 3.23 16.24 -10.91
CA VAL A 374 2.19 15.81 -9.95
C VAL A 374 1.07 16.85 -9.88
N THR A 375 1.39 18.14 -9.70
CA THR A 375 0.38 19.20 -9.67
C THR A 375 -0.46 19.19 -10.94
N ALA A 376 0.17 19.18 -12.13
CA ALA A 376 -0.54 19.17 -13.40
C ALA A 376 -1.42 17.91 -13.60
N ALA A 377 -0.96 16.74 -13.13
CA ALA A 377 -1.75 15.52 -13.15
C ALA A 377 -2.98 15.64 -12.24
N LEU A 378 -2.82 16.17 -11.03
CA LEU A 378 -3.92 16.38 -10.08
C LEU A 378 -4.90 17.45 -10.56
N ASP A 379 -4.41 18.55 -11.16
CA ASP A 379 -5.28 19.56 -11.80
C ASP A 379 -6.12 18.96 -12.93
N SER A 380 -5.57 18.00 -13.66
CA SER A 380 -6.31 17.32 -14.72
C SER A 380 -7.42 16.38 -14.21
N LEU A 381 -7.34 15.97 -12.94
CA LEU A 381 -8.30 15.08 -12.27
C LEU A 381 -9.38 15.87 -11.52
N PHE A 382 -8.96 16.87 -10.74
CA PHE A 382 -9.82 17.58 -9.79
C PHE A 382 -10.17 19.02 -10.23
N GLY A 383 -9.57 19.53 -11.30
CA GLY A 383 -9.57 20.94 -11.65
C GLY A 383 -8.37 21.69 -11.06
N ALA A 384 -8.07 22.87 -11.58
CA ALA A 384 -7.08 23.76 -11.00
C ALA A 384 -7.67 24.42 -9.74
N ASP A 385 -6.85 24.59 -8.72
CA ASP A 385 -7.22 25.33 -7.49
C ASP A 385 -7.44 26.81 -7.78
#